data_2486a74177a23b4e695839cb485e4b8f
#
_entry.id   2486a74177a23b4e695839cb485e4b8f
#
_cell.length_a   1.000
_cell.length_b   1.000
_cell.length_c   1.000
_cell.angle_alpha   90.00
_cell.angle_beta   90.00
_cell.angle_gamma   90.00
#
_symmetry.space_group_name_H-M   'P 1'
#
loop_
_entity.id
_entity.type
_entity.pdbx_description
1 polymer ?
#
loop_
_entity_poly.entity_id
_entity_poly.type
_entity_poly.pdbx_seq_one_letter_code
_entity_poly.pdbx_strand_id
1 'polypeptide(L)'
;MNPIDILHLSDTHGQHKNLKSLPEADVIVHSGDFTFAGSEEEAYDFMNWFCNLPYKHKIFIAGNHDMCMYEADHIDGLSRNVHYLYNNSVVIDGIKFYGIPMFMEDCMDGNLDVFINNIPDDTDVLITHMPPKGTCDLANYGKGPEHRGNATLAELLKKLHPTCHLFGHEHDAYGKTIKENVIYSNACVVDSRYNLINNPTIININHSAYVLRGL
;
A
#
# COMPACT_ATOMS: atom_id res chain seq x y z
N MET A 1 15.35 12.20 15.23
CA MET A 1 14.43 12.56 14.13
C MET A 1 13.04 12.66 14.71
N ASN A 2 12.19 13.54 14.19
CA ASN A 2 10.80 13.65 14.65
C ASN A 2 10.00 12.41 14.20
N PRO A 3 8.96 12.02 14.95
CA PRO A 3 8.01 11.01 14.47
C PRO A 3 7.41 11.47 13.15
N ILE A 4 7.06 10.51 12.27
CA ILE A 4 6.38 10.76 11.01
C ILE A 4 4.98 10.15 11.05
N ASP A 5 3.99 10.91 10.63
CA ASP A 5 2.61 10.45 10.52
C ASP A 5 2.31 10.08 9.07
N ILE A 6 1.82 8.87 8.85
CA ILE A 6 1.40 8.36 7.54
C ILE A 6 -0.11 8.20 7.54
N LEU A 7 -0.79 8.85 6.62
CA LEU A 7 -2.17 8.53 6.29
C LEU A 7 -2.19 7.45 5.23
N HIS A 8 -2.70 6.27 5.58
CA HIS A 8 -2.80 5.13 4.69
C HIS A 8 -4.23 4.88 4.24
N LEU A 9 -4.42 4.71 2.94
CA LEU A 9 -5.67 4.30 2.29
C LEU A 9 -5.37 3.37 1.11
N SER A 10 -6.36 2.60 0.73
CA SER A 10 -6.30 1.64 -0.38
C SER A 10 -7.69 1.40 -0.96
N ASP A 11 -7.75 0.84 -2.18
CA ASP A 11 -8.97 0.30 -2.78
C ASP A 11 -10.09 1.36 -2.84
N THR A 12 -9.77 2.52 -3.42
CA THR A 12 -10.75 3.59 -3.61
C THR A 12 -11.68 3.36 -4.79
N HIS A 13 -11.28 2.54 -5.78
CA HIS A 13 -12.10 2.14 -6.93
C HIS A 13 -12.91 3.30 -7.52
N GLY A 14 -12.23 4.41 -7.84
CA GLY A 14 -12.83 5.63 -8.40
C GLY A 14 -13.62 6.49 -7.41
N GLN A 15 -13.75 6.08 -6.13
CA GLN A 15 -14.52 6.81 -5.13
C GLN A 15 -13.69 7.78 -4.28
N HIS A 16 -12.44 8.03 -4.64
CA HIS A 16 -11.50 8.86 -3.87
C HIS A 16 -12.05 10.26 -3.55
N LYS A 17 -12.87 10.86 -4.43
CA LYS A 17 -13.52 12.18 -4.21
C LYS A 17 -14.66 12.13 -3.20
N ASN A 18 -15.17 10.95 -2.89
CA ASN A 18 -16.27 10.75 -1.95
C ASN A 18 -15.78 10.57 -0.50
N LEU A 19 -14.45 10.50 -0.28
CA LEU A 19 -13.86 10.43 1.06
C LEU A 19 -14.18 11.71 1.84
N LYS A 20 -14.88 11.55 2.97
CA LYS A 20 -15.43 12.70 3.73
C LYS A 20 -14.37 13.47 4.51
N SER A 21 -13.31 12.80 4.93
CA SER A 21 -12.26 13.37 5.76
C SER A 21 -10.94 12.69 5.49
N LEU A 22 -9.92 13.50 5.25
CA LEU A 22 -8.53 13.07 5.14
C LEU A 22 -7.77 13.79 6.27
N PRO A 23 -7.46 13.10 7.39
CA PRO A 23 -6.70 13.69 8.50
C PRO A 23 -5.35 14.23 8.05
N GLU A 24 -4.83 15.21 8.79
CA GLU A 24 -3.47 15.71 8.57
C GLU A 24 -2.43 14.62 8.83
N ALA A 25 -1.40 14.57 7.98
CA ALA A 25 -0.25 13.68 8.09
C ALA A 25 0.93 14.25 7.29
N ASP A 26 2.15 13.76 7.55
CA ASP A 26 3.34 14.15 6.79
C ASP A 26 3.36 13.49 5.40
N VAL A 27 2.93 12.22 5.35
CA VAL A 27 2.89 11.41 4.13
C VAL A 27 1.49 10.82 3.96
N ILE A 28 0.96 10.87 2.74
CA ILE A 28 -0.20 10.06 2.37
C ILE A 28 0.26 8.90 1.48
N VAL A 29 -0.22 7.69 1.76
CA VAL A 29 0.08 6.48 0.99
C VAL A 29 -1.21 5.87 0.47
N HIS A 30 -1.27 5.60 -0.85
CA HIS A 30 -2.32 4.79 -1.47
C HIS A 30 -1.74 3.46 -1.96
N SER A 31 -2.20 2.34 -1.41
CA SER A 31 -1.63 1.01 -1.68
C SER A 31 -2.34 0.21 -2.77
N GLY A 32 -2.83 0.90 -3.81
CA GLY A 32 -3.36 0.28 -5.03
C GLY A 32 -4.89 0.23 -5.12
N ASP A 33 -5.38 -0.17 -6.29
CA ASP A 33 -6.80 -0.22 -6.67
C ASP A 33 -7.48 1.16 -6.55
N PHE A 34 -6.86 2.17 -7.18
CA PHE A 34 -7.44 3.50 -7.26
C PHE A 34 -8.47 3.62 -8.40
N THR A 35 -8.40 2.76 -9.44
CA THR A 35 -9.39 2.66 -10.51
C THR A 35 -10.42 1.55 -10.23
N PHE A 36 -11.55 1.59 -10.90
CA PHE A 36 -12.54 0.51 -10.87
C PHE A 36 -12.41 -0.43 -12.08
N ALA A 37 -12.35 0.14 -13.29
CA ALA A 37 -12.28 -0.60 -14.54
C ALA A 37 -10.87 -0.64 -15.16
N GLY A 38 -9.89 0.03 -14.57
CA GLY A 38 -8.50 0.03 -15.05
C GLY A 38 -8.28 0.91 -16.27
N SER A 39 -9.13 1.91 -16.52
CA SER A 39 -8.96 2.81 -17.65
C SER A 39 -7.98 3.94 -17.37
N GLU A 40 -7.33 4.46 -18.42
CA GLU A 40 -6.48 5.65 -18.31
C GLU A 40 -7.24 6.87 -17.79
N GLU A 41 -8.51 7.01 -18.16
CA GLU A 41 -9.36 8.13 -17.70
C GLU A 41 -9.55 8.10 -16.18
N GLU A 42 -9.82 6.93 -15.60
CA GLU A 42 -9.93 6.75 -14.14
C GLU A 42 -8.58 7.02 -13.45
N ALA A 43 -7.47 6.56 -14.03
CA ALA A 43 -6.14 6.81 -13.51
C ALA A 43 -5.79 8.30 -13.53
N TYR A 44 -6.10 9.02 -14.61
CA TYR A 44 -5.92 10.48 -14.67
C TYR A 44 -6.79 11.21 -13.65
N ASP A 45 -8.03 10.78 -13.45
CA ASP A 45 -8.93 11.37 -12.46
C ASP A 45 -8.39 11.20 -11.04
N PHE A 46 -7.89 10.01 -10.70
CA PHE A 46 -7.22 9.74 -9.43
C PHE A 46 -5.94 10.58 -9.28
N MET A 47 -5.04 10.54 -10.26
CA MET A 47 -3.78 11.29 -10.19
C MET A 47 -4.01 12.79 -10.04
N ASN A 48 -4.99 13.35 -10.77
CA ASN A 48 -5.34 14.75 -10.63
C ASN A 48 -5.84 15.08 -9.21
N TRP A 49 -6.65 14.23 -8.60
CA TRP A 49 -7.08 14.40 -7.21
C TRP A 49 -5.91 14.23 -6.25
N PHE A 50 -5.14 13.14 -6.35
CA PHE A 50 -4.10 12.77 -5.40
C PHE A 50 -2.94 13.77 -5.39
N CYS A 51 -2.48 14.22 -6.56
CA CYS A 51 -1.41 15.20 -6.68
C CYS A 51 -1.76 16.55 -6.06
N ASN A 52 -3.04 16.94 -6.05
CA ASN A 52 -3.51 18.21 -5.50
C ASN A 52 -3.83 18.16 -3.99
N LEU A 53 -3.72 17.00 -3.33
CA LEU A 53 -3.91 16.90 -1.90
C LEU A 53 -2.82 17.66 -1.13
N PRO A 54 -3.14 18.27 0.04
CA PRO A 54 -2.23 19.16 0.78
C PRO A 54 -1.22 18.43 1.67
N TYR A 55 -0.74 17.24 1.25
CA TYR A 55 0.28 16.50 1.99
C TYR A 55 1.69 16.84 1.52
N LYS A 56 2.64 16.87 2.48
CA LYS A 56 4.05 17.17 2.19
C LYS A 56 4.64 16.15 1.22
N HIS A 57 4.32 14.86 1.41
CA HIS A 57 4.72 13.78 0.51
C HIS A 57 3.53 12.88 0.19
N LYS A 58 3.51 12.32 -1.01
CA LYS A 58 2.45 11.48 -1.52
C LYS A 58 3.08 10.27 -2.21
N ILE A 59 2.67 9.08 -1.81
CA ILE A 59 3.19 7.82 -2.37
C ILE A 59 2.00 6.98 -2.82
N PHE A 60 2.11 6.35 -3.99
CA PHE A 60 1.14 5.37 -4.42
C PHE A 60 1.77 4.24 -5.23
N ILE A 61 1.12 3.10 -5.22
CA ILE A 61 1.39 1.95 -6.08
C ILE A 61 0.12 1.60 -6.85
N ALA A 62 0.25 0.77 -7.88
CA ALA A 62 -0.91 0.19 -8.57
C ALA A 62 -1.35 -1.12 -7.91
N GLY A 63 -2.64 -1.43 -8.02
CA GLY A 63 -3.25 -2.71 -7.67
C GLY A 63 -3.76 -3.45 -8.92
N ASN A 64 -4.43 -4.57 -8.72
CA ASN A 64 -4.89 -5.42 -9.82
C ASN A 64 -6.04 -4.81 -10.65
N HIS A 65 -6.74 -3.82 -10.13
CA HIS A 65 -7.72 -3.06 -10.93
C HIS A 65 -7.06 -1.94 -11.76
N ASP A 66 -5.82 -1.57 -11.52
CA ASP A 66 -5.14 -0.46 -12.19
C ASP A 66 -4.43 -0.91 -13.48
N MET A 67 -5.13 -1.67 -14.34
CA MET A 67 -4.56 -2.36 -15.51
C MET A 67 -3.89 -1.44 -16.52
N CYS A 68 -4.34 -0.19 -16.66
CA CYS A 68 -3.69 0.79 -17.53
C CYS A 68 -2.26 1.16 -17.07
N MET A 69 -1.89 0.78 -15.82
CA MET A 69 -0.56 1.02 -15.26
C MET A 69 0.39 -0.19 -15.44
N TYR A 70 -0.07 -1.29 -16.05
CA TYR A 70 0.77 -2.46 -16.28
C TYR A 70 1.99 -2.09 -17.15
N GLU A 71 3.18 -2.56 -16.76
CA GLU A 71 4.49 -2.22 -17.36
C GLU A 71 4.88 -0.72 -17.29
N ALA A 72 4.08 0.14 -16.69
CA ALA A 72 4.48 1.53 -16.45
C ALA A 72 5.34 1.58 -15.17
N ASP A 73 6.66 1.61 -15.32
CA ASP A 73 7.61 1.67 -14.20
C ASP A 73 7.84 3.10 -13.67
N HIS A 74 7.37 4.11 -14.41
CA HIS A 74 7.43 5.53 -14.03
C HIS A 74 6.28 6.32 -14.66
N ILE A 75 6.01 7.48 -14.13
CA ILE A 75 5.02 8.43 -14.63
C ILE A 75 5.68 9.80 -14.82
N ASP A 76 5.70 10.28 -16.05
CA ASP A 76 6.23 11.60 -16.37
C ASP A 76 5.35 12.72 -15.81
N GLY A 77 5.97 13.83 -15.42
CA GLY A 77 5.27 15.04 -14.99
C GLY A 77 4.76 15.05 -13.56
N LEU A 78 5.01 14.02 -12.76
CA LEU A 78 4.70 14.05 -11.34
C LEU A 78 5.52 15.14 -10.62
N SER A 79 4.88 15.86 -9.68
CA SER A 79 5.56 16.80 -8.81
C SER A 79 6.59 16.07 -7.94
N ARG A 80 7.68 16.78 -7.55
CA ARG A 80 8.80 16.19 -6.78
C ARG A 80 8.40 15.53 -5.44
N ASN A 81 7.25 15.84 -4.92
CA ASN A 81 6.70 15.29 -3.68
C ASN A 81 5.65 14.19 -3.89
N VAL A 82 5.46 13.75 -5.15
CA VAL A 82 4.56 12.65 -5.53
C VAL A 82 5.39 11.52 -6.11
N HIS A 83 5.26 10.33 -5.54
CA HIS A 83 6.07 9.17 -5.88
C HIS A 83 5.17 7.99 -6.26
N TYR A 84 5.25 7.56 -7.51
CA TYR A 84 4.74 6.27 -7.95
C TYR A 84 5.85 5.23 -7.73
N LEU A 85 5.55 4.17 -6.99
CA LEU A 85 6.52 3.12 -6.73
C LEU A 85 6.17 1.85 -7.52
N TYR A 86 7.13 1.39 -8.31
CA TYR A 86 7.06 0.17 -9.10
C TYR A 86 8.35 -0.63 -8.89
N ASN A 87 8.35 -1.54 -7.91
CA ASN A 87 9.52 -2.34 -7.50
C ASN A 87 10.74 -1.47 -7.18
N ASN A 88 10.50 -0.31 -6.61
CA ASN A 88 11.54 0.67 -6.28
C ASN A 88 11.24 1.37 -4.95
N SER A 89 12.11 2.29 -4.55
CA SER A 89 12.00 2.97 -3.27
C SER A 89 12.17 4.48 -3.37
N VAL A 90 11.64 5.18 -2.37
CA VAL A 90 11.91 6.58 -2.08
C VAL A 90 12.32 6.73 -0.61
N VAL A 91 13.24 7.65 -0.33
CA VAL A 91 13.64 7.99 1.05
C VAL A 91 13.05 9.36 1.40
N ILE A 92 12.23 9.41 2.46
CA ILE A 92 11.60 10.64 2.96
C ILE A 92 11.99 10.80 4.43
N ASP A 93 12.64 11.91 4.76
CA ASP A 93 13.10 12.23 6.10
C ASP A 93 13.90 11.08 6.77
N GLY A 94 14.68 10.33 5.96
CA GLY A 94 15.52 9.21 6.40
C GLY A 94 14.80 7.86 6.52
N ILE A 95 13.52 7.78 6.16
CA ILE A 95 12.71 6.55 6.14
C ILE A 95 12.61 6.05 4.71
N LYS A 96 12.96 4.78 4.48
CA LYS A 96 12.90 4.13 3.16
C LYS A 96 11.57 3.45 2.95
N PHE A 97 10.79 3.98 2.01
CA PHE A 97 9.55 3.39 1.51
C PHE A 97 9.86 2.55 0.27
N TYR A 98 9.45 1.30 0.25
CA TYR A 98 9.57 0.42 -0.91
C TYR A 98 8.19 -0.04 -1.35
N GLY A 99 7.89 0.07 -2.67
CA GLY A 99 6.57 -0.24 -3.23
C GLY A 99 6.61 -1.35 -4.27
N ILE A 100 5.69 -2.32 -4.14
CA ILE A 100 5.44 -3.37 -5.12
C ILE A 100 4.00 -3.28 -5.57
N PRO A 101 3.72 -2.96 -6.85
CA PRO A 101 2.39 -3.07 -7.42
C PRO A 101 1.97 -4.54 -7.55
N MET A 102 0.68 -4.76 -7.79
CA MET A 102 0.17 -6.08 -8.09
C MET A 102 -0.61 -6.05 -9.40
N PHE A 103 -0.17 -6.84 -10.37
CA PHE A 103 -0.91 -7.09 -11.60
C PHE A 103 -1.19 -8.59 -11.73
N MET A 104 -2.32 -8.93 -12.33
CA MET A 104 -2.72 -10.35 -12.46
C MET A 104 -1.76 -11.13 -13.35
N GLU A 105 -1.16 -10.48 -14.34
CA GLU A 105 -0.14 -11.04 -15.24
C GLU A 105 1.09 -11.46 -14.43
N ASP A 106 1.61 -10.59 -13.56
CA ASP A 106 2.76 -10.91 -12.71
C ASP A 106 2.45 -12.03 -11.72
N CYS A 107 1.20 -12.12 -11.24
CA CYS A 107 0.78 -13.22 -10.37
C CYS A 107 0.77 -14.56 -11.13
N MET A 108 0.28 -14.58 -12.39
CA MET A 108 0.19 -15.81 -13.20
C MET A 108 1.55 -16.28 -13.69
N ASP A 109 2.44 -15.37 -14.03
CA ASP A 109 3.78 -15.66 -14.54
C ASP A 109 4.82 -15.91 -13.44
N GLY A 110 4.44 -15.70 -12.16
CA GLY A 110 5.33 -15.85 -11.00
C GLY A 110 6.29 -14.67 -10.79
N ASN A 111 6.18 -13.59 -11.54
CA ASN A 111 7.01 -12.40 -11.42
C ASN A 111 6.80 -11.70 -10.07
N LEU A 112 5.57 -11.72 -9.55
CA LEU A 112 5.28 -11.11 -8.24
C LEU A 112 6.16 -11.71 -7.13
N ASP A 113 6.36 -13.04 -7.11
CA ASP A 113 7.23 -13.69 -6.14
C ASP A 113 8.71 -13.30 -6.34
N VAL A 114 9.13 -13.06 -7.59
CA VAL A 114 10.48 -12.55 -7.88
C VAL A 114 10.65 -11.14 -7.33
N PHE A 115 9.68 -10.25 -7.52
CA PHE A 115 9.70 -8.88 -6.98
C PHE A 115 9.74 -8.89 -5.45
N ILE A 116 8.92 -9.74 -4.81
CA ILE A 116 8.92 -9.90 -3.34
C ILE A 116 10.29 -10.34 -2.83
N ASN A 117 10.93 -11.31 -3.46
CA ASN A 117 12.24 -11.81 -3.05
C ASN A 117 13.39 -10.81 -3.27
N ASN A 118 13.17 -9.75 -4.04
CA ASN A 118 14.13 -8.68 -4.30
C ASN A 118 13.89 -7.43 -3.42
N ILE A 119 12.99 -7.46 -2.45
CA ILE A 119 12.79 -6.35 -1.50
C ILE A 119 14.09 -6.11 -0.72
N PRO A 120 14.63 -4.88 -0.70
CA PRO A 120 15.85 -4.57 0.03
C PRO A 120 15.71 -4.77 1.55
N ASP A 121 16.74 -5.33 2.18
CA ASP A 121 16.75 -5.61 3.63
C ASP A 121 16.65 -4.35 4.51
N ASP A 122 17.02 -3.19 3.96
CA ASP A 122 16.98 -1.88 4.63
C ASP A 122 15.64 -1.14 4.43
N THR A 123 14.58 -1.85 4.01
CA THR A 123 13.23 -1.29 3.86
C THR A 123 12.60 -1.00 5.22
N ASP A 124 12.19 0.25 5.45
CA ASP A 124 11.53 0.68 6.69
C ASP A 124 10.01 0.58 6.60
N VAL A 125 9.45 1.03 5.49
CA VAL A 125 8.02 0.97 5.18
C VAL A 125 7.84 0.18 3.89
N LEU A 126 7.22 -0.99 4.00
CA LEU A 126 6.85 -1.79 2.85
C LEU A 126 5.42 -1.45 2.41
N ILE A 127 5.23 -1.25 1.12
CA ILE A 127 3.93 -1.01 0.51
C ILE A 127 3.71 -2.08 -0.55
N THR A 128 2.69 -2.91 -0.38
CA THR A 128 2.24 -3.89 -1.38
C THR A 128 0.75 -3.75 -1.59
N HIS A 129 0.20 -4.16 -2.74
CA HIS A 129 -1.24 -4.18 -2.84
C HIS A 129 -1.82 -5.40 -2.08
N MET A 130 -1.26 -6.59 -2.32
CA MET A 130 -1.69 -7.82 -1.66
C MET A 130 -1.20 -7.92 -0.20
N PRO A 131 -2.04 -8.39 0.75
CA PRO A 131 -1.62 -8.67 2.12
C PRO A 131 -0.67 -9.87 2.22
N PRO A 132 0.12 -10.00 3.29
CA PRO A 132 0.83 -11.23 3.60
C PRO A 132 -0.14 -12.26 4.18
N LYS A 133 0.03 -13.54 3.83
CA LYS A 133 -0.84 -14.62 4.31
C LYS A 133 -0.85 -14.72 5.84
N GLY A 134 -2.06 -14.74 6.41
CA GLY A 134 -2.29 -14.84 7.85
C GLY A 134 -2.33 -13.50 8.59
N THR A 135 -2.34 -12.35 7.87
CA THR A 135 -2.36 -11.03 8.52
C THR A 135 -3.24 -10.05 7.76
N CYS A 136 -4.39 -9.69 8.36
CA CYS A 136 -5.42 -8.82 7.76
C CYS A 136 -5.75 -9.22 6.31
N ASP A 137 -5.96 -10.51 6.08
CA ASP A 137 -6.16 -11.14 4.77
C ASP A 137 -7.30 -12.15 4.76
N LEU A 138 -8.14 -12.15 5.81
CA LEU A 138 -9.24 -13.09 5.94
C LEU A 138 -10.44 -12.58 5.14
N ALA A 139 -10.83 -13.31 4.10
CA ALA A 139 -11.94 -12.97 3.23
C ALA A 139 -12.96 -14.12 3.10
N ASN A 140 -14.21 -13.79 2.76
CA ASN A 140 -15.27 -14.76 2.61
C ASN A 140 -16.01 -14.59 1.28
N TYR A 141 -15.61 -15.36 0.28
CA TYR A 141 -16.24 -15.37 -1.06
C TYR A 141 -17.31 -16.49 -1.19
N GLY A 142 -18.09 -16.70 -0.11
CA GLY A 142 -19.22 -17.65 -0.12
C GLY A 142 -18.88 -19.11 0.17
N LYS A 143 -17.59 -19.43 0.45
CA LYS A 143 -17.12 -20.78 0.84
C LYS A 143 -16.70 -20.87 2.31
N GLY A 144 -16.91 -19.79 3.06
CA GLY A 144 -16.39 -19.60 4.42
C GLY A 144 -15.14 -18.73 4.41
N PRO A 145 -14.72 -18.23 5.60
CA PRO A 145 -13.53 -17.37 5.71
C PRO A 145 -12.26 -18.17 5.45
N GLU A 146 -11.38 -17.65 4.62
CA GLU A 146 -10.05 -18.20 4.35
C GLU A 146 -8.99 -17.10 4.25
N HIS A 147 -7.73 -17.44 4.56
CA HIS A 147 -6.58 -16.56 4.39
C HIS A 147 -6.14 -16.53 2.93
N ARG A 148 -6.19 -15.36 2.30
CA ARG A 148 -5.95 -15.19 0.87
C ARG A 148 -4.68 -14.43 0.52
N GLY A 149 -3.96 -13.94 1.53
CA GLY A 149 -2.70 -13.22 1.34
C GLY A 149 -1.59 -14.06 0.72
N ASN A 150 -0.54 -13.39 0.26
CA ASN A 150 0.61 -13.99 -0.39
C ASN A 150 1.53 -14.71 0.62
N ALA A 151 1.84 -15.99 0.34
CA ALA A 151 2.65 -16.83 1.21
C ALA A 151 4.15 -16.46 1.15
N THR A 152 4.68 -16.13 -0.02
CA THR A 152 6.07 -15.71 -0.20
C THR A 152 6.35 -14.42 0.58
N LEU A 153 5.41 -13.48 0.54
CA LEU A 153 5.49 -12.23 1.31
C LEU A 153 5.46 -12.51 2.84
N ALA A 154 4.60 -13.43 3.29
CA ALA A 154 4.55 -13.82 4.70
C ALA A 154 5.86 -14.44 5.19
N GLU A 155 6.52 -15.28 4.36
CA GLU A 155 7.83 -15.86 4.70
C GLU A 155 8.95 -14.82 4.69
N LEU A 156 8.95 -13.89 3.74
CA LEU A 156 9.94 -12.81 3.70
C LEU A 156 9.86 -11.93 4.94
N LEU A 157 8.65 -11.54 5.35
CA LEU A 157 8.43 -10.65 6.50
C LEU A 157 8.93 -11.23 7.83
N LYS A 158 9.07 -12.54 7.96
CA LYS A 158 9.72 -13.18 9.13
C LYS A 158 11.21 -12.85 9.25
N LYS A 159 11.83 -12.33 8.19
CA LYS A 159 13.25 -11.96 8.14
C LYS A 159 13.45 -10.46 8.01
N LEU A 160 12.63 -9.82 7.19
CA LEU A 160 12.77 -8.40 6.83
C LEU A 160 12.46 -7.46 8.01
N HIS A 161 11.42 -7.75 8.80
CA HIS A 161 10.96 -6.94 9.94
C HIS A 161 10.91 -5.42 9.64
N PRO A 162 10.15 -4.94 8.63
CA PRO A 162 9.99 -3.50 8.42
C PRO A 162 9.29 -2.86 9.64
N THR A 163 9.37 -1.54 9.79
CA THR A 163 8.62 -0.84 10.86
C THR A 163 7.12 -0.94 10.63
N CYS A 164 6.69 -0.82 9.35
CA CYS A 164 5.31 -1.11 8.99
C CYS A 164 5.18 -1.69 7.58
N HIS A 165 4.07 -2.39 7.36
CA HIS A 165 3.65 -2.93 6.08
C HIS A 165 2.24 -2.45 5.78
N LEU A 166 2.07 -1.72 4.68
CA LEU A 166 0.85 -1.08 4.22
C LEU A 166 0.32 -1.81 2.99
N PHE A 167 -0.96 -2.19 2.99
CA PHE A 167 -1.57 -2.96 1.91
C PHE A 167 -3.09 -2.79 1.87
N GLY A 168 -3.74 -3.42 0.88
CA GLY A 168 -5.18 -3.42 0.69
C GLY A 168 -5.69 -4.77 0.16
N HIS A 169 -6.42 -4.75 -0.97
CA HIS A 169 -6.88 -5.89 -1.77
C HIS A 169 -8.00 -6.72 -1.12
N GLU A 170 -7.82 -7.18 0.11
CA GLU A 170 -8.84 -7.97 0.79
C GLU A 170 -9.78 -7.04 1.57
N HIS A 171 -10.89 -6.64 0.91
CA HIS A 171 -11.84 -5.64 1.41
C HIS A 171 -12.48 -6.03 2.74
N ASP A 172 -12.74 -7.33 2.97
CA ASP A 172 -13.34 -7.84 4.21
C ASP A 172 -12.36 -7.83 5.39
N ALA A 173 -11.07 -7.58 5.13
CA ALA A 173 -9.99 -7.67 6.12
C ALA A 173 -9.45 -6.30 6.56
N TYR A 174 -10.20 -5.21 6.33
CA TYR A 174 -9.82 -3.88 6.80
C TYR A 174 -9.44 -3.90 8.27
N GLY A 175 -8.32 -3.26 8.60
CA GLY A 175 -7.86 -3.14 9.97
C GLY A 175 -6.36 -3.00 10.13
N LYS A 176 -5.95 -2.78 11.38
CA LYS A 176 -4.56 -2.62 11.78
C LYS A 176 -4.20 -3.57 12.91
N THR A 177 -3.04 -4.20 12.84
CA THR A 177 -2.51 -5.07 13.88
C THR A 177 -1.00 -4.90 14.04
N ILE A 178 -0.46 -5.34 15.17
CA ILE A 178 0.98 -5.37 15.40
C ILE A 178 1.38 -6.81 15.67
N LYS A 179 2.33 -7.32 14.91
CA LYS A 179 2.92 -8.66 15.11
C LYS A 179 4.44 -8.52 15.02
N GLU A 180 5.18 -9.11 15.95
CA GLU A 180 6.66 -9.11 15.95
C GLU A 180 7.27 -7.71 15.76
N ASN A 181 6.68 -6.69 16.40
CA ASN A 181 7.02 -5.28 16.31
C ASN A 181 6.82 -4.62 14.92
N VAL A 182 6.18 -5.30 13.98
CA VAL A 182 5.78 -4.73 12.69
C VAL A 182 4.33 -4.29 12.77
N ILE A 183 4.03 -3.07 12.31
CA ILE A 183 2.67 -2.55 12.16
C ILE A 183 2.15 -3.01 10.79
N TYR A 184 1.06 -3.77 10.78
CA TYR A 184 0.37 -4.18 9.54
C TYR A 184 -0.91 -3.39 9.39
N SER A 185 -1.17 -2.85 8.23
CA SER A 185 -2.38 -2.07 7.93
C SER A 185 -2.97 -2.49 6.59
N ASN A 186 -4.17 -3.08 6.64
CA ASN A 186 -5.06 -3.18 5.51
C ASN A 186 -6.01 -1.98 5.55
N ALA A 187 -5.88 -1.07 4.59
CA ALA A 187 -6.62 0.19 4.58
C ALA A 187 -7.65 0.29 3.42
N CYS A 188 -8.24 -0.85 3.02
CA CYS A 188 -9.35 -0.86 2.06
C CYS A 188 -10.49 0.04 2.53
N VAL A 189 -10.78 1.12 1.79
CA VAL A 189 -11.83 2.06 2.19
C VAL A 189 -13.23 1.59 1.76
N VAL A 190 -13.32 0.59 0.88
CA VAL A 190 -14.59 0.00 0.43
C VAL A 190 -14.79 -1.41 0.98
N ASP A 191 -16.04 -1.87 1.00
CA ASP A 191 -16.40 -3.27 1.28
C ASP A 191 -16.34 -4.13 0.01
N SER A 192 -16.66 -5.45 0.14
CA SER A 192 -16.72 -6.41 -0.97
C SER A 192 -17.82 -6.11 -2.02
N ARG A 193 -18.66 -5.11 -1.78
CA ARG A 193 -19.66 -4.58 -2.73
C ARG A 193 -19.29 -3.21 -3.26
N TYR A 194 -18.04 -2.77 -3.02
CA TYR A 194 -17.51 -1.46 -3.38
C TYR A 194 -18.27 -0.28 -2.75
N ASN A 195 -18.92 -0.46 -1.60
CA ASN A 195 -19.47 0.66 -0.83
C ASN A 195 -18.34 1.28 0.00
N LEU A 196 -18.25 2.61 0.00
CA LEU A 196 -17.30 3.35 0.82
C LEU A 196 -17.75 3.33 2.28
N ILE A 197 -17.14 2.50 3.11
CA ILE A 197 -17.55 2.25 4.51
C ILE A 197 -16.45 2.50 5.53
N ASN A 198 -15.17 2.42 5.14
CA ASN A 198 -14.05 2.56 6.04
C ASN A 198 -13.37 3.93 5.87
N ASN A 199 -12.66 4.37 6.89
CA ASN A 199 -11.85 5.59 6.86
C ASN A 199 -10.37 5.25 6.62
N PRO A 200 -9.59 6.16 6.00
CA PRO A 200 -8.15 6.05 5.99
C PRO A 200 -7.55 5.88 7.39
N THR A 201 -6.43 5.17 7.49
CA THR A 201 -5.79 4.80 8.77
C THR A 201 -4.56 5.65 9.02
N ILE A 202 -4.43 6.22 10.22
CA ILE A 202 -3.18 6.90 10.65
C ILE A 202 -2.21 5.88 11.23
N ILE A 203 -0.97 5.93 10.75
CA ILE A 203 0.18 5.15 11.23
C ILE A 203 1.24 6.13 11.74
N ASN A 204 1.60 6.03 13.01
CA ASN A 204 2.66 6.84 13.62
C ASN A 204 3.97 6.03 13.66
N ILE A 205 5.01 6.52 13.03
CA ILE A 205 6.33 5.91 13.06
C ILE A 205 7.24 6.75 13.94
N ASN A 206 7.71 6.17 15.05
CA ASN A 206 8.68 6.78 15.95
C ASN A 206 10.09 6.22 15.67
N HIS A 207 11.07 7.08 15.48
CA HIS A 207 12.46 6.71 15.22
C HIS A 207 13.16 5.89 16.34
N SER A 208 12.58 5.83 17.54
CA SER A 208 13.12 4.99 18.63
C SER A 208 13.18 3.50 18.30
N ALA A 209 12.43 3.03 17.31
CA ALA A 209 12.49 1.66 16.81
C ALA A 209 13.76 1.37 15.98
N TYR A 210 14.45 2.39 15.45
CA TYR A 210 15.63 2.24 14.60
C TYR A 210 16.93 2.01 15.37
N VAL A 211 17.01 2.49 16.61
CA VAL A 211 18.22 2.36 17.45
C VAL A 211 18.50 0.91 17.85
N LEU A 212 17.49 0.05 17.82
CA LEU A 212 17.62 -1.37 18.18
C LEU A 212 18.05 -2.29 17.03
N ARG A 213 18.11 -1.80 15.79
CA ARG A 213 18.57 -2.58 14.61
C ARG A 213 20.07 -2.51 14.38
N GLY A 214 20.80 -1.65 15.10
CA GLY A 214 22.25 -1.41 14.97
C GLY A 214 23.13 -1.94 16.10
N LEU A 215 22.59 -2.87 16.94
CA LEU A 215 23.36 -3.54 17.99
C LEU A 215 23.43 -5.05 17.75
#